data_c33bc1675c6b3dcd938cc002b37c61e0
#
_entry.id   c33bc1675c6b3dcd938cc002b37c61e0
#
_cell.length_a   1.000
_cell.length_b   1.000
_cell.length_c   1.000
_cell.angle_alpha   90.00
_cell.angle_beta   90.00
_cell.angle_gamma   90.00
#
_symmetry.space_group_name_H-M   'P 1'
#
loop_
_entity.id
_entity.type
_entity.pdbx_description
1 polymer ?
#
loop_
_entity_poly.entity_id
_entity_poly.type
_entity_poly.pdbx_seq_one_letter_code
_entity_poly.pdbx_strand_id
1 'polypeptide(L)'
;MFRLDGKMALVTGASGGIGAAIARALHAQGATVALSGTRREALEALAAELGERAHACPADLKDPAAPDALVAEVDKIAPLDILVNNAGFTRDMLALRMKDEDWQAVLDVDLTAPFRLARASLRGMLKRRAGRIISISSIVGATGNPGQANYAAAKAGMVGMSKALAQEVASRGVTVNVVAPGFIATPMTDALNEAQKAKLQEGIPLGRMGQPGDIAAAVVYLASNEAAWVTGATLHVNGGMAMI
;
A
#
# COMPACT_ATOMS: atom_id res chain seq x y z
N MET A 1 22.14 5.27 -3.71
CA MET A 1 21.11 5.59 -2.72
C MET A 1 19.89 4.69 -2.96
N PHE A 2 19.16 4.38 -1.90
CA PHE A 2 17.89 3.60 -1.94
C PHE A 2 18.02 2.17 -2.50
N ARG A 3 19.20 1.58 -2.41
CA ARG A 3 19.41 0.19 -2.87
C ARG A 3 18.72 -0.81 -1.94
N LEU A 4 18.12 -1.85 -2.54
CA LEU A 4 17.37 -2.89 -1.86
C LEU A 4 17.87 -4.29 -2.21
N ASP A 5 19.17 -4.40 -2.56
CA ASP A 5 19.78 -5.67 -2.94
C ASP A 5 19.64 -6.70 -1.84
N GLY A 6 19.23 -7.90 -2.21
CA GLY A 6 19.02 -9.02 -1.28
C GLY A 6 17.80 -8.87 -0.34
N LYS A 7 16.95 -7.84 -0.54
CA LYS A 7 15.71 -7.65 0.22
C LYS A 7 14.55 -8.35 -0.45
N MET A 8 13.70 -8.99 0.36
CA MET A 8 12.42 -9.56 -0.07
C MET A 8 11.28 -8.59 0.23
N ALA A 9 10.52 -8.21 -0.80
CA ALA A 9 9.37 -7.32 -0.66
C ALA A 9 8.07 -8.02 -1.08
N LEU A 10 7.03 -7.92 -0.25
CA LEU A 10 5.66 -8.30 -0.60
C LEU A 10 4.86 -7.04 -0.92
N VAL A 11 4.27 -6.99 -2.11
CA VAL A 11 3.38 -5.90 -2.55
C VAL A 11 1.99 -6.45 -2.79
N THR A 12 1.01 -6.03 -1.99
CA THR A 12 -0.39 -6.39 -2.19
C THR A 12 -1.08 -5.44 -3.17
N GLY A 13 -2.07 -5.93 -3.93
CA GLY A 13 -2.70 -5.15 -4.98
C GLY A 13 -1.74 -4.82 -6.15
N ALA A 14 -0.75 -5.68 -6.39
CA ALA A 14 0.30 -5.48 -7.39
C ALA A 14 -0.17 -5.65 -8.84
N SER A 15 -1.42 -6.09 -9.06
CA SER A 15 -1.95 -6.39 -10.41
C SER A 15 -2.26 -5.14 -11.26
N GLY A 16 -1.97 -3.92 -10.79
CA GLY A 16 -2.18 -2.71 -11.59
C GLY A 16 -2.05 -1.42 -10.77
N GLY A 17 -2.13 -0.28 -11.47
CA GLY A 17 -2.11 1.05 -10.87
C GLY A 17 -0.86 1.30 -10.00
N ILE A 18 -1.08 1.82 -8.80
CA ILE A 18 -0.04 2.16 -7.83
C ILE A 18 0.78 0.91 -7.44
N GLY A 19 0.12 -0.22 -7.17
CA GLY A 19 0.81 -1.43 -6.73
C GLY A 19 1.81 -1.98 -7.73
N ALA A 20 1.48 -1.97 -9.03
CA ALA A 20 2.40 -2.39 -10.07
C ALA A 20 3.61 -1.44 -10.20
N ALA A 21 3.38 -0.11 -10.08
CA ALA A 21 4.45 0.88 -10.10
C ALA A 21 5.40 0.71 -8.90
N ILE A 22 4.85 0.45 -7.70
CA ILE A 22 5.64 0.14 -6.49
C ILE A 22 6.50 -1.11 -6.72
N ALA A 23 5.90 -2.19 -7.23
CA ALA A 23 6.62 -3.43 -7.49
C ALA A 23 7.78 -3.23 -8.46
N ARG A 24 7.55 -2.53 -9.58
CA ARG A 24 8.61 -2.17 -10.54
C ARG A 24 9.72 -1.35 -9.90
N ALA A 25 9.37 -0.36 -9.10
CA ALA A 25 10.36 0.52 -8.47
C ALA A 25 11.21 -0.23 -7.43
N LEU A 26 10.62 -1.06 -6.58
CA LEU A 26 11.35 -1.89 -5.62
C LEU A 26 12.27 -2.89 -6.33
N HIS A 27 11.76 -3.54 -7.39
CA HIS A 27 12.56 -4.47 -8.20
C HIS A 27 13.74 -3.78 -8.88
N ALA A 28 13.54 -2.59 -9.46
CA ALA A 28 14.61 -1.80 -10.07
C ALA A 28 15.70 -1.38 -9.07
N GLN A 29 15.36 -1.25 -7.78
CA GLN A 29 16.33 -0.99 -6.72
C GLN A 29 17.05 -2.25 -6.19
N GLY A 30 16.76 -3.43 -6.75
CA GLY A 30 17.46 -4.67 -6.43
C GLY A 30 16.67 -5.64 -5.54
N ALA A 31 15.45 -5.29 -5.12
CA ALA A 31 14.63 -6.20 -4.32
C ALA A 31 14.14 -7.42 -5.13
N THR A 32 13.97 -8.55 -4.46
CA THR A 32 13.09 -9.62 -4.91
C THR A 32 11.65 -9.24 -4.53
N VAL A 33 10.70 -9.37 -5.45
CA VAL A 33 9.33 -8.93 -5.23
C VAL A 33 8.32 -10.08 -5.33
N ALA A 34 7.52 -10.26 -4.29
CA ALA A 34 6.31 -11.08 -4.30
C ALA A 34 5.12 -10.19 -4.66
N LEU A 35 4.44 -10.52 -5.72
CA LEU A 35 3.34 -9.76 -6.32
C LEU A 35 2.02 -10.41 -5.90
N SER A 36 1.23 -9.76 -5.07
CA SER A 36 -0.04 -10.33 -4.60
C SER A 36 -1.27 -9.51 -5.03
N GLY A 37 -2.35 -10.22 -5.25
CA GLY A 37 -3.65 -9.70 -5.67
C GLY A 37 -4.55 -10.83 -6.15
N THR A 38 -5.77 -10.52 -6.58
CA THR A 38 -6.77 -11.52 -7.01
C THR A 38 -6.64 -11.92 -8.49
N ARG A 39 -6.06 -11.05 -9.32
CA ARG A 39 -5.94 -11.28 -10.78
C ARG A 39 -4.65 -12.01 -11.12
N ARG A 40 -4.65 -13.34 -11.03
CA ARG A 40 -3.48 -14.21 -11.26
C ARG A 40 -2.75 -13.89 -12.55
N GLU A 41 -3.45 -13.83 -13.69
CA GLU A 41 -2.84 -13.58 -15.00
C GLU A 41 -2.10 -12.24 -15.07
N ALA A 42 -2.65 -11.19 -14.44
CA ALA A 42 -2.00 -9.88 -14.39
C ALA A 42 -0.74 -9.89 -13.50
N LEU A 43 -0.72 -10.69 -12.44
CA LEU A 43 0.47 -10.87 -11.59
C LEU A 43 1.55 -11.68 -12.32
N GLU A 44 1.18 -12.73 -13.03
CA GLU A 44 2.08 -13.56 -13.82
C GLU A 44 2.69 -12.75 -14.99
N ALA A 45 1.87 -11.92 -15.66
CA ALA A 45 2.35 -11.02 -16.70
C ALA A 45 3.36 -10.00 -16.14
N LEU A 46 3.09 -9.39 -14.98
CA LEU A 46 4.02 -8.47 -14.33
C LEU A 46 5.29 -9.20 -13.87
N ALA A 47 5.18 -10.41 -13.34
CA ALA A 47 6.34 -11.21 -12.95
C ALA A 47 7.22 -11.55 -14.18
N ALA A 48 6.60 -11.92 -15.30
CA ALA A 48 7.31 -12.18 -16.56
C ALA A 48 7.98 -10.92 -17.12
N GLU A 49 7.33 -9.75 -17.03
CA GLU A 49 7.92 -8.45 -17.41
C GLU A 49 9.18 -8.12 -16.59
N LEU A 50 9.11 -8.34 -15.27
CA LEU A 50 10.21 -8.04 -14.36
C LEU A 50 11.33 -9.09 -14.43
N GLY A 51 11.02 -10.31 -14.85
CA GLY A 51 11.98 -11.39 -14.99
C GLY A 51 12.42 -11.98 -13.64
N GLU A 52 13.73 -12.25 -13.53
CA GLU A 52 14.30 -12.78 -12.29
C GLU A 52 13.98 -11.90 -11.08
N ARG A 53 13.82 -12.50 -9.92
CA ARG A 53 13.46 -11.83 -8.66
C ARG A 53 12.03 -11.29 -8.58
N ALA A 54 11.10 -11.80 -9.43
CA ALA A 54 9.67 -11.46 -9.32
C ALA A 54 8.84 -12.75 -9.27
N HIS A 55 7.95 -12.83 -8.28
CA HIS A 55 7.14 -14.03 -8.03
C HIS A 55 5.67 -13.66 -7.88
N ALA A 56 4.79 -14.32 -8.64
CA ALA A 56 3.35 -14.16 -8.50
C ALA A 56 2.85 -14.99 -7.31
N CYS A 57 2.27 -14.33 -6.31
CA CYS A 57 1.69 -14.91 -5.09
C CYS A 57 0.22 -14.47 -4.97
N PRO A 58 -0.71 -15.03 -5.77
CA PRO A 58 -2.10 -14.60 -5.77
C PRO A 58 -2.80 -14.93 -4.46
N ALA A 59 -3.52 -13.94 -3.92
CA ALA A 59 -4.32 -14.08 -2.70
C ALA A 59 -5.55 -13.17 -2.74
N ASP A 60 -6.67 -13.64 -2.18
CA ASP A 60 -7.86 -12.81 -1.92
C ASP A 60 -7.88 -12.42 -0.45
N LEU A 61 -7.60 -11.15 -0.15
CA LEU A 61 -7.56 -10.63 1.21
C LEU A 61 -8.93 -10.49 1.88
N LYS A 62 -10.02 -10.83 1.18
CA LYS A 62 -11.34 -11.02 1.81
C LYS A 62 -11.38 -12.29 2.66
N ASP A 63 -10.57 -13.30 2.31
CA ASP A 63 -10.42 -14.49 3.13
C ASP A 63 -9.58 -14.15 4.38
N PRO A 64 -10.14 -14.31 5.59
CA PRO A 64 -9.43 -14.04 6.83
C PRO A 64 -8.14 -14.84 7.03
N ALA A 65 -8.00 -16.00 6.38
CA ALA A 65 -6.81 -16.86 6.48
C ALA A 65 -5.72 -16.48 5.47
N ALA A 66 -6.09 -15.77 4.39
CA ALA A 66 -5.15 -15.44 3.31
C ALA A 66 -3.91 -14.64 3.76
N PRO A 67 -3.98 -13.66 4.68
CA PRO A 67 -2.81 -12.92 5.14
C PRO A 67 -1.69 -13.78 5.73
N ASP A 68 -2.04 -14.70 6.64
CA ASP A 68 -1.05 -15.60 7.26
C ASP A 68 -0.49 -16.59 6.23
N ALA A 69 -1.33 -17.15 5.36
CA ALA A 69 -0.91 -18.07 4.31
C ALA A 69 0.01 -17.38 3.29
N LEU A 70 -0.30 -16.15 2.88
CA LEU A 70 0.50 -15.36 1.93
C LEU A 70 1.89 -15.05 2.48
N VAL A 71 2.00 -14.61 3.74
CA VAL A 71 3.31 -14.35 4.36
C VAL A 71 4.12 -15.65 4.46
N ALA A 72 3.48 -16.76 4.83
CA ALA A 72 4.14 -18.06 4.89
C ALA A 72 4.62 -18.57 3.51
N GLU A 73 3.89 -18.27 2.43
CA GLU A 73 4.30 -18.56 1.06
C GLU A 73 5.52 -17.73 0.65
N VAL A 74 5.51 -16.43 0.94
CA VAL A 74 6.62 -15.52 0.65
C VAL A 74 7.89 -15.91 1.42
N ASP A 75 7.76 -16.27 2.70
CA ASP A 75 8.89 -16.69 3.53
C ASP A 75 9.56 -18.00 3.04
N LYS A 76 8.89 -18.81 2.19
CA LYS A 76 9.51 -19.97 1.51
C LYS A 76 10.45 -19.54 0.37
N ILE A 77 10.23 -18.38 -0.23
CA ILE A 77 11.09 -17.82 -1.27
C ILE A 77 12.31 -17.17 -0.62
N ALA A 78 12.08 -16.22 0.27
CA ALA A 78 13.09 -15.59 1.12
C ALA A 78 12.41 -14.91 2.33
N PRO A 79 13.13 -14.70 3.43
CA PRO A 79 12.61 -14.01 4.60
C PRO A 79 12.10 -12.61 4.27
N LEU A 80 10.84 -12.33 4.57
CA LEU A 80 10.17 -11.08 4.20
C LEU A 80 10.77 -9.86 4.94
N ASP A 81 11.41 -8.95 4.22
CA ASP A 81 12.01 -7.72 4.74
C ASP A 81 11.09 -6.49 4.63
N ILE A 82 10.30 -6.42 3.56
CA ILE A 82 9.49 -5.24 3.22
C ILE A 82 8.05 -5.69 2.93
N LEU A 83 7.10 -5.20 3.73
CA LEU A 83 5.67 -5.37 3.47
C LEU A 83 5.08 -4.06 2.96
N VAL A 84 4.45 -4.09 1.78
CA VAL A 84 3.68 -2.97 1.24
C VAL A 84 2.19 -3.35 1.20
N ASN A 85 1.41 -2.80 2.13
CA ASN A 85 -0.03 -2.90 2.17
C ASN A 85 -0.63 -1.87 1.22
N ASN A 86 -0.86 -2.27 -0.05
CA ASN A 86 -1.44 -1.40 -1.07
C ASN A 86 -2.80 -1.90 -1.57
N ALA A 87 -3.15 -3.16 -1.40
CA ALA A 87 -4.46 -3.65 -1.76
C ALA A 87 -5.57 -2.87 -1.05
N GLY A 88 -6.62 -2.55 -1.79
CA GLY A 88 -7.78 -1.84 -1.28
C GLY A 88 -8.79 -1.58 -2.38
N PHE A 89 -10.01 -1.26 -1.99
CA PHE A 89 -11.09 -0.88 -2.89
C PHE A 89 -12.09 0.04 -2.19
N THR A 90 -12.97 0.66 -2.97
CA THR A 90 -14.04 1.51 -2.44
C THR A 90 -15.42 0.89 -2.69
N ARG A 91 -16.38 1.24 -1.82
CA ARG A 91 -17.82 1.03 -1.97
C ARG A 91 -18.50 2.33 -1.61
N ASP A 92 -18.57 3.22 -2.60
CA ASP A 92 -19.01 4.60 -2.40
C ASP A 92 -20.54 4.66 -2.33
N MET A 93 -21.05 5.18 -1.22
CA MET A 93 -22.46 5.39 -0.98
C MET A 93 -22.65 6.44 0.12
N LEU A 94 -23.63 7.34 -0.05
CA LEU A 94 -24.00 8.27 1.04
C LEU A 94 -24.40 7.50 2.30
N ALA A 95 -24.02 7.99 3.46
CA ALA A 95 -24.15 7.29 4.75
C ALA A 95 -25.57 6.76 5.00
N LEU A 96 -26.61 7.53 4.64
CA LEU A 96 -28.01 7.12 4.82
C LEU A 96 -28.40 5.86 4.01
N ARG A 97 -27.66 5.54 2.95
CA ARG A 97 -27.94 4.41 2.03
C ARG A 97 -26.82 3.36 2.03
N MET A 98 -25.73 3.60 2.76
CA MET A 98 -24.61 2.66 2.87
C MET A 98 -25.09 1.40 3.62
N LYS A 99 -24.87 0.25 3.02
CA LYS A 99 -25.20 -1.05 3.63
C LYS A 99 -24.07 -1.47 4.56
N ASP A 100 -24.44 -2.19 5.64
CA ASP A 100 -23.46 -2.72 6.60
C ASP A 100 -22.45 -3.67 5.92
N GLU A 101 -22.91 -4.42 4.90
CA GLU A 101 -22.04 -5.33 4.15
C GLU A 101 -20.97 -4.56 3.34
N ASP A 102 -21.33 -3.41 2.74
CA ASP A 102 -20.39 -2.56 2.00
C ASP A 102 -19.41 -1.85 2.94
N TRP A 103 -19.91 -1.43 4.13
CA TRP A 103 -19.07 -0.89 5.19
C TRP A 103 -18.03 -1.93 5.63
N GLN A 104 -18.48 -3.11 6.03
CA GLN A 104 -17.62 -4.17 6.57
C GLN A 104 -16.62 -4.67 5.51
N ALA A 105 -17.06 -4.87 4.26
CA ALA A 105 -16.17 -5.33 3.19
C ALA A 105 -14.98 -4.40 2.95
N VAL A 106 -15.18 -3.07 3.03
CA VAL A 106 -14.09 -2.10 2.92
C VAL A 106 -13.17 -2.17 4.13
N LEU A 107 -13.71 -2.22 5.35
CA LEU A 107 -12.88 -2.35 6.56
C LEU A 107 -12.08 -3.65 6.57
N ASP A 108 -12.65 -4.75 6.11
CA ASP A 108 -11.96 -6.05 6.10
C ASP A 108 -10.72 -6.03 5.20
N VAL A 109 -10.82 -5.47 4.01
CA VAL A 109 -9.71 -5.47 3.04
C VAL A 109 -8.75 -4.30 3.26
N ASP A 110 -9.27 -3.09 3.55
CA ASP A 110 -8.46 -1.87 3.60
C ASP A 110 -7.85 -1.59 4.98
N LEU A 111 -8.29 -2.29 6.04
CA LEU A 111 -7.78 -2.12 7.40
C LEU A 111 -7.44 -3.43 8.09
N THR A 112 -8.39 -4.38 8.16
CA THR A 112 -8.20 -5.63 8.91
C THR A 112 -7.15 -6.54 8.25
N ALA A 113 -7.17 -6.68 6.93
CA ALA A 113 -6.16 -7.48 6.20
C ALA A 113 -4.75 -6.88 6.31
N PRO A 114 -4.51 -5.56 6.14
CA PRO A 114 -3.23 -4.91 6.47
C PRO A 114 -2.73 -5.19 7.89
N PHE A 115 -3.60 -5.16 8.89
CA PHE A 115 -3.24 -5.52 10.26
C PHE A 115 -2.78 -6.98 10.36
N ARG A 116 -3.52 -7.91 9.76
CA ARG A 116 -3.18 -9.35 9.77
C ARG A 116 -1.86 -9.61 9.05
N LEU A 117 -1.63 -8.99 7.89
CA LEU A 117 -0.36 -9.06 7.15
C LEU A 117 0.82 -8.52 7.97
N ALA A 118 0.65 -7.36 8.61
CA ALA A 118 1.65 -6.79 9.50
C ALA A 118 1.97 -7.75 10.66
N ARG A 119 0.95 -8.26 11.36
CA ARG A 119 1.11 -9.21 12.46
C ARG A 119 1.84 -10.49 12.05
N ALA A 120 1.50 -11.07 10.89
CA ALA A 120 2.17 -12.25 10.36
C ALA A 120 3.65 -11.98 10.05
N SER A 121 3.94 -10.85 9.38
CA SER A 121 5.30 -10.43 8.99
C SER A 121 6.19 -10.12 10.19
N LEU A 122 5.63 -9.54 11.24
CA LEU A 122 6.37 -9.13 12.44
C LEU A 122 7.09 -10.30 13.14
N ARG A 123 6.58 -11.53 13.07
CA ARG A 123 7.24 -12.71 13.68
C ARG A 123 8.67 -12.88 13.17
N GLY A 124 8.86 -12.83 11.85
CA GLY A 124 10.16 -12.92 11.21
C GLY A 124 11.01 -11.66 11.40
N MET A 125 10.41 -10.49 11.18
CA MET A 125 11.10 -9.21 11.28
C MET A 125 11.66 -8.94 12.68
N LEU A 126 10.90 -9.19 13.75
CA LEU A 126 11.35 -9.02 15.13
C LEU A 126 12.50 -9.95 15.51
N LYS A 127 12.48 -11.19 15.01
CA LYS A 127 13.58 -12.15 15.23
C LYS A 127 14.87 -11.70 14.55
N ARG A 128 14.78 -11.17 13.35
CA ARG A 128 15.95 -10.65 12.59
C ARG A 128 16.33 -9.23 13.00
N ARG A 129 15.51 -8.52 13.80
CA ARG A 129 15.68 -7.12 14.20
C ARG A 129 15.82 -6.19 12.98
N ALA A 130 15.07 -6.48 11.94
CA ALA A 130 15.03 -5.70 10.70
C ALA A 130 13.69 -5.91 9.98
N GLY A 131 13.09 -4.84 9.50
CA GLY A 131 11.86 -4.90 8.71
C GLY A 131 11.35 -3.51 8.34
N ARG A 132 10.55 -3.46 7.29
CA ARG A 132 9.88 -2.26 6.80
C ARG A 132 8.42 -2.60 6.51
N ILE A 133 7.49 -1.92 7.18
CA ILE A 133 6.06 -2.03 6.91
C ILE A 133 5.59 -0.68 6.39
N ILE A 134 5.05 -0.66 5.18
CA ILE A 134 4.61 0.55 4.49
C ILE A 134 3.16 0.34 4.05
N SER A 135 2.26 1.18 4.52
CA SER A 135 0.84 1.08 4.18
C SER A 135 0.41 2.26 3.29
N ILE A 136 -0.34 1.96 2.23
CA ILE A 136 -0.88 2.98 1.33
C ILE A 136 -2.26 3.40 1.83
N SER A 137 -2.29 4.57 2.45
CA SER A 137 -3.52 5.23 2.88
C SER A 137 -4.12 6.06 1.74
N SER A 138 -4.71 7.18 2.04
CA SER A 138 -5.28 8.15 1.10
C SER A 138 -5.40 9.51 1.79
N ILE A 139 -5.39 10.58 1.01
CA ILE A 139 -5.81 11.90 1.47
C ILE A 139 -7.21 11.85 2.12
N VAL A 140 -8.10 10.99 1.61
CA VAL A 140 -9.47 10.82 2.10
C VAL A 140 -9.50 10.38 3.57
N GLY A 141 -8.49 9.64 4.03
CA GLY A 141 -8.35 9.29 5.45
C GLY A 141 -8.11 10.49 6.38
N ALA A 142 -7.62 11.61 5.83
CA ALA A 142 -7.35 12.83 6.58
C ALA A 142 -8.46 13.88 6.41
N THR A 143 -8.96 14.05 5.17
CA THR A 143 -9.91 15.11 4.83
C THR A 143 -11.37 14.64 4.84
N GLY A 144 -11.62 13.34 4.78
CA GLY A 144 -12.92 12.78 4.44
C GLY A 144 -13.28 13.01 2.97
N ASN A 145 -14.32 12.33 2.51
CA ASN A 145 -14.97 12.61 1.22
C ASN A 145 -16.43 12.15 1.28
N PRO A 146 -17.40 12.95 0.81
CA PRO A 146 -18.81 12.55 0.77
C PRO A 146 -18.98 11.21 0.03
N GLY A 147 -19.78 10.31 0.62
CA GLY A 147 -20.01 8.97 0.07
C GLY A 147 -18.93 7.92 0.37
N GLN A 148 -17.85 8.27 1.07
CA GLN A 148 -16.74 7.38 1.37
C GLN A 148 -16.50 7.21 2.87
N ALA A 149 -17.54 7.19 3.68
CA ALA A 149 -17.40 7.06 5.14
C ALA A 149 -16.63 5.80 5.56
N ASN A 150 -16.93 4.65 4.92
CA ASN A 150 -16.22 3.38 5.13
C ASN A 150 -14.73 3.46 4.74
N TYR A 151 -14.44 3.99 3.56
CA TYR A 151 -13.07 4.11 3.05
C TYR A 151 -12.27 5.13 3.87
N ALA A 152 -12.85 6.29 4.20
CA ALA A 152 -12.23 7.29 5.07
C ALA A 152 -11.90 6.70 6.45
N ALA A 153 -12.83 5.95 7.06
CA ALA A 153 -12.61 5.27 8.33
C ALA A 153 -11.46 4.24 8.25
N ALA A 154 -11.44 3.41 7.19
CA ALA A 154 -10.37 2.43 6.98
C ALA A 154 -9.00 3.10 6.82
N LYS A 155 -8.90 4.14 5.98
CA LYS A 155 -7.63 4.83 5.69
C LYS A 155 -7.15 5.69 6.86
N ALA A 156 -8.04 6.30 7.64
CA ALA A 156 -7.70 6.95 8.90
C ALA A 156 -7.26 5.94 9.97
N GLY A 157 -8.01 4.83 10.11
CA GLY A 157 -7.66 3.73 11.02
C GLY A 157 -6.29 3.12 10.72
N MET A 158 -5.93 2.99 9.45
CA MET A 158 -4.62 2.52 9.01
C MET A 158 -3.48 3.43 9.53
N VAL A 159 -3.66 4.75 9.55
CA VAL A 159 -2.68 5.69 10.09
C VAL A 159 -2.53 5.50 11.61
N GLY A 160 -3.65 5.42 12.35
CA GLY A 160 -3.64 5.16 13.79
C GLY A 160 -2.99 3.83 14.16
N MET A 161 -3.37 2.76 13.46
CA MET A 161 -2.80 1.42 13.60
C MET A 161 -1.27 1.44 13.35
N SER A 162 -0.83 2.10 12.28
CA SER A 162 0.60 2.16 11.92
C SER A 162 1.42 2.87 12.99
N LYS A 163 0.89 3.95 13.61
CA LYS A 163 1.55 4.66 14.72
C LYS A 163 1.70 3.77 15.95
N ALA A 164 0.66 3.00 16.31
CA ALA A 164 0.71 2.07 17.44
C ALA A 164 1.76 0.97 17.19
N LEU A 165 1.71 0.32 16.03
CA LEU A 165 2.69 -0.71 15.67
C LEU A 165 4.13 -0.14 15.64
N ALA A 166 4.32 1.09 15.13
CA ALA A 166 5.64 1.73 15.13
C ALA A 166 6.23 1.83 16.54
N GLN A 167 5.44 2.23 17.53
CA GLN A 167 5.89 2.31 18.93
C GLN A 167 6.25 0.93 19.50
N GLU A 168 5.46 -0.10 19.19
CA GLU A 168 5.68 -1.45 19.69
C GLU A 168 6.98 -2.09 19.17
N VAL A 169 7.35 -1.80 17.90
CA VAL A 169 8.40 -2.55 17.22
C VAL A 169 9.69 -1.78 16.94
N ALA A 170 9.71 -0.46 17.18
CA ALA A 170 10.87 0.40 16.87
C ALA A 170 12.16 -0.08 17.54
N SER A 171 12.10 -0.51 18.81
CA SER A 171 13.26 -1.03 19.57
C SER A 171 13.86 -2.32 18.96
N ARG A 172 13.16 -2.93 18.04
CA ARG A 172 13.56 -4.13 17.31
C ARG A 172 14.03 -3.84 15.88
N GLY A 173 14.30 -2.58 15.53
CA GLY A 173 14.80 -2.19 14.22
C GLY A 173 13.79 -2.32 13.08
N VAL A 174 12.50 -2.43 13.41
CA VAL A 174 11.40 -2.45 12.43
C VAL A 174 10.78 -1.07 12.34
N THR A 175 10.60 -0.54 11.14
CA THR A 175 9.88 0.72 10.93
C THR A 175 8.50 0.47 10.33
N VAL A 176 7.51 1.26 10.75
CA VAL A 176 6.14 1.21 10.24
C VAL A 176 5.72 2.61 9.83
N ASN A 177 5.44 2.79 8.53
CA ASN A 177 5.12 4.10 7.97
C ASN A 177 3.93 4.02 7.02
N VAL A 178 3.39 5.17 6.69
CA VAL A 178 2.24 5.32 5.79
C VAL A 178 2.61 6.27 4.64
N VAL A 179 2.17 5.96 3.44
CA VAL A 179 2.11 6.90 2.33
C VAL A 179 0.65 7.24 2.09
N ALA A 180 0.33 8.53 2.02
CA ALA A 180 -1.03 9.03 1.78
C ALA A 180 -1.09 9.74 0.41
N PRO A 181 -1.51 9.03 -0.65
CA PRO A 181 -1.68 9.61 -1.98
C PRO A 181 -2.83 10.61 -2.03
N GLY A 182 -2.71 11.60 -2.92
CA GLY A 182 -3.82 12.38 -3.45
C GLY A 182 -4.49 11.69 -4.65
N PHE A 183 -4.95 12.48 -5.61
CA PHE A 183 -5.47 11.95 -6.88
C PHE A 183 -4.32 11.51 -7.79
N ILE A 184 -4.28 10.20 -8.07
CA ILE A 184 -3.26 9.55 -8.89
C ILE A 184 -3.88 9.09 -10.21
N ALA A 185 -3.22 9.42 -11.33
CA ALA A 185 -3.61 8.96 -12.66
C ALA A 185 -3.47 7.42 -12.72
N THR A 186 -4.58 6.75 -12.95
CA THR A 186 -4.67 5.29 -13.07
C THR A 186 -5.70 4.96 -14.16
N PRO A 187 -5.76 3.74 -14.69
CA PRO A 187 -6.80 3.38 -15.66
C PRO A 187 -8.23 3.69 -15.20
N MET A 188 -8.47 3.77 -13.89
CA MET A 188 -9.77 4.18 -13.34
C MET A 188 -10.07 5.67 -13.59
N THR A 189 -9.06 6.54 -13.50
CA THR A 189 -9.20 7.98 -13.74
C THR A 189 -9.13 8.32 -15.23
N ASP A 190 -8.56 7.44 -16.05
CA ASP A 190 -8.54 7.62 -17.52
C ASP A 190 -9.94 7.56 -18.14
N ALA A 191 -10.86 6.86 -17.48
CA ALA A 191 -12.27 6.78 -17.88
C ALA A 191 -13.06 8.09 -17.65
N LEU A 192 -12.49 9.06 -16.91
CA LEU A 192 -13.11 10.37 -16.68
C LEU A 192 -12.98 11.25 -17.93
N ASN A 193 -14.03 12.02 -18.22
CA ASN A 193 -13.98 13.03 -19.27
C ASN A 193 -13.11 14.23 -18.87
N GLU A 194 -12.70 15.05 -19.85
CA GLU A 194 -11.79 16.18 -19.64
C GLU A 194 -12.32 17.21 -18.64
N ALA A 195 -13.63 17.47 -18.63
CA ALA A 195 -14.24 18.40 -17.67
C ALA A 195 -14.15 17.87 -16.22
N GLN A 196 -14.32 16.56 -16.03
CA GLN A 196 -14.15 15.92 -14.73
C GLN A 196 -12.69 15.93 -14.29
N LYS A 197 -11.75 15.65 -15.20
CA LYS A 197 -10.32 15.73 -14.92
C LYS A 197 -9.90 17.16 -14.55
N ALA A 198 -10.34 18.17 -15.30
CA ALA A 198 -10.07 19.57 -15.01
C ALA A 198 -10.57 19.97 -13.61
N LYS A 199 -11.80 19.60 -13.26
CA LYS A 199 -12.37 19.86 -11.93
C LYS A 199 -11.59 19.20 -10.80
N LEU A 200 -11.08 17.99 -11.01
CA LEU A 200 -10.21 17.33 -10.02
C LEU A 200 -8.87 18.05 -9.88
N GLN A 201 -8.30 18.54 -10.98
CA GLN A 201 -7.03 19.25 -10.98
C GLN A 201 -7.10 20.62 -10.30
N GLU A 202 -8.24 21.32 -10.37
CA GLU A 202 -8.46 22.61 -9.66
C GLU A 202 -8.20 22.49 -8.14
N GLY A 203 -8.46 21.32 -7.56
CA GLY A 203 -8.22 21.04 -6.14
C GLY A 203 -6.78 20.65 -5.80
N ILE A 204 -5.87 20.57 -6.79
CA ILE A 204 -4.47 20.15 -6.57
C ILE A 204 -3.54 21.35 -6.73
N PRO A 205 -2.91 21.87 -5.66
CA PRO A 205 -2.01 23.02 -5.76
C PRO A 205 -0.88 22.90 -6.78
N LEU A 206 -0.33 21.68 -7.01
CA LEU A 206 0.65 21.44 -8.06
C LEU A 206 0.05 21.43 -9.48
N GLY A 207 -1.27 21.62 -9.66
CA GLY A 207 -1.91 21.78 -10.97
C GLY A 207 -1.95 20.52 -11.84
N ARG A 208 -1.56 19.36 -11.32
CA ARG A 208 -1.59 18.09 -12.05
C ARG A 208 -1.95 16.92 -11.13
N MET A 209 -2.54 15.90 -11.69
CA MET A 209 -2.66 14.62 -10.99
C MET A 209 -1.26 14.00 -10.74
N GLY A 210 -1.11 13.32 -9.63
CA GLY A 210 0.07 12.50 -9.36
C GLY A 210 0.14 11.30 -10.32
N GLN A 211 1.33 10.77 -10.51
CA GLN A 211 1.54 9.53 -11.25
C GLN A 211 1.80 8.38 -10.27
N PRO A 212 1.52 7.11 -10.62
CA PRO A 212 1.88 5.96 -9.78
C PRO A 212 3.36 5.95 -9.37
N GLY A 213 4.25 6.48 -10.21
CA GLY A 213 5.67 6.65 -9.92
C GLY A 213 5.97 7.62 -8.77
N ASP A 214 5.14 8.66 -8.57
CA ASP A 214 5.29 9.60 -7.45
C ASP A 214 5.11 8.85 -6.10
N ILE A 215 4.17 7.91 -6.06
CA ILE A 215 3.93 7.07 -4.88
C ILE A 215 5.02 6.01 -4.72
N ALA A 216 5.43 5.39 -5.83
CA ALA A 216 6.47 4.36 -5.81
C ALA A 216 7.81 4.90 -5.30
N ALA A 217 8.18 6.14 -5.65
CA ALA A 217 9.38 6.81 -5.14
C ALA A 217 9.36 6.98 -3.62
N ALA A 218 8.22 7.38 -3.05
CA ALA A 218 8.03 7.49 -1.61
C ALA A 218 8.16 6.14 -0.90
N VAL A 219 7.60 5.08 -1.50
CA VAL A 219 7.71 3.71 -0.96
C VAL A 219 9.15 3.22 -1.00
N VAL A 220 9.88 3.44 -2.10
CA VAL A 220 11.31 3.08 -2.22
C VAL A 220 12.13 3.76 -1.12
N TYR A 221 11.91 5.07 -0.89
CA TYR A 221 12.57 5.79 0.20
C TYR A 221 12.29 5.13 1.55
N LEU A 222 11.01 4.90 1.91
CA LEU A 222 10.65 4.31 3.20
C LEU A 222 11.11 2.86 3.35
N ALA A 223 11.30 2.12 2.25
CA ALA A 223 11.82 0.77 2.25
C ALA A 223 13.33 0.70 2.46
N SER A 224 14.04 1.77 2.17
CA SER A 224 15.50 1.83 2.13
C SER A 224 16.15 2.03 3.52
N ASN A 225 17.48 1.91 3.55
CA ASN A 225 18.26 2.19 4.75
C ASN A 225 18.30 3.69 5.07
N GLU A 226 18.12 4.55 4.08
CA GLU A 226 18.09 6.00 4.24
C GLU A 226 16.89 6.47 5.08
N ALA A 227 15.83 5.65 5.17
CA ALA A 227 14.67 5.89 6.04
C ALA A 227 14.74 5.16 7.39
N ALA A 228 15.92 4.64 7.80
CA ALA A 228 16.04 3.86 9.05
C ALA A 228 15.66 4.64 10.32
N TRP A 229 15.64 5.98 10.26
CA TRP A 229 15.24 6.87 11.36
C TRP A 229 13.82 7.42 11.21
N VAL A 230 13.04 6.88 10.26
CA VAL A 230 11.65 7.28 9.98
C VAL A 230 10.72 6.15 10.39
N THR A 231 9.92 6.36 11.44
CA THR A 231 8.88 5.41 11.86
C THR A 231 7.68 6.15 12.46
N GLY A 232 6.48 5.61 12.28
CA GLY A 232 5.22 6.23 12.68
C GLY A 232 4.81 7.45 11.83
N ALA A 233 5.54 7.73 10.75
CA ALA A 233 5.28 8.87 9.88
C ALA A 233 4.20 8.56 8.84
N THR A 234 3.45 9.61 8.48
CA THR A 234 2.60 9.62 7.28
C THR A 234 3.22 10.57 6.27
N LEU A 235 3.70 10.01 5.15
CA LEU A 235 4.24 10.79 4.05
C LEU A 235 3.12 11.16 3.07
N HIS A 236 2.73 12.42 3.08
CA HIS A 236 1.68 12.95 2.21
C HIS A 236 2.23 13.21 0.81
N VAL A 237 1.79 12.41 -0.19
CA VAL A 237 2.19 12.53 -1.60
C VAL A 237 0.94 12.86 -2.40
N ASN A 238 0.48 14.11 -2.28
CA ASN A 238 -0.86 14.52 -2.71
C ASN A 238 -0.88 15.84 -3.49
N GLY A 239 0.27 16.35 -3.94
CA GLY A 239 0.35 17.58 -4.72
C GLY A 239 -0.08 18.84 -3.96
N GLY A 240 -0.07 18.80 -2.62
CA GLY A 240 -0.48 19.92 -1.76
C GLY A 240 -1.96 19.95 -1.40
N MET A 241 -2.75 18.92 -1.78
CA MET A 241 -4.19 18.86 -1.48
C MET A 241 -4.47 18.83 0.03
N ALA A 242 -3.57 18.29 0.83
CA ALA A 242 -3.62 18.38 2.29
C ALA A 242 -2.20 18.57 2.83
N MET A 243 -2.01 19.65 3.58
CA MET A 243 -0.74 20.06 4.21
C MET A 243 -0.90 19.91 5.73
N ILE A 244 -0.69 18.68 6.24
CA ILE A 244 -0.93 18.26 7.63
C ILE A 244 0.23 17.45 8.16
#